data_4cd76a722268483f1a3cde0b2864c96e
#
_entry.id   4cd76a722268483f1a3cde0b2864c96e
#
_cell.length_a   1.000
_cell.length_b   1.000
_cell.length_c   1.000
_cell.angle_alpha   90.00
_cell.angle_beta   90.00
_cell.angle_gamma   90.00
#
_symmetry.space_group_name_H-M   'P 1'
#
loop_
_entity.id
_entity.type
_entity.pdbx_description
1 polymer ?
#
loop_
_entity_poly.entity_id
_entity_poly.type
_entity_poly.pdbx_seq_one_letter_code
_entity_poly.pdbx_strand_id
1 'polypeptide(L)'
;MVASTASRLSPPRFSTPSPSLHPPNRRSRFSPVRAAKLEAVLSIGAHLIPHPRKAASGGEDAFFANSDAGGVFAIADEVSGHSLIYXDRWAEKNVNPALFSRELMRNSSNFLNDEAVSHDPQILLMKAHAATSSIGSATVIIAMLEKTGTLKIASVGDCGLKVIRKGQVMFSISPQEHYFDCPYQISSEAEGQTYKDALVCSVNLMEGDIIVSGSDGLFDNIFDQEIVSIISESPSVDEAAKALAELARKHSVDVRFDSPYSMEARSRGFDVPWWKKLLGGKLIGGKMDDITVVVAQVKTVVVPEDEVQGGDTEEQKGNEQGAAAVVAYKMNDEEVA
;
A
#
# COMPACT_ATOMS: atom_id res chain seq x y z
N MET A 1 0.73 86.80 70.89
CA MET A 1 1.69 86.47 69.86
C MET A 1 2.97 86.01 70.53
N VAL A 2 3.19 84.73 70.67
CA VAL A 2 4.36 84.17 71.34
C VAL A 2 5.02 83.18 70.38
N ALA A 3 6.26 83.45 69.97
CA ALA A 3 7.09 82.60 69.19
C ALA A 3 7.82 81.58 70.09
N SER A 4 7.67 80.33 69.82
CA SER A 4 8.37 79.23 70.52
C SER A 4 9.49 78.69 69.65
N THR A 5 10.72 78.78 70.12
CA THR A 5 11.90 78.18 69.46
C THR A 5 12.11 76.76 69.95
N ALA A 6 12.12 75.78 68.99
CA ALA A 6 12.44 74.39 69.29
C ALA A 6 13.85 74.08 68.80
N SER A 7 14.72 73.67 69.68
CA SER A 7 16.08 73.20 69.39
C SER A 7 16.11 71.74 68.79
N ARG A 8 16.89 71.54 67.75
CA ARG A 8 17.09 70.24 67.11
C ARG A 8 18.22 69.46 67.80
N LEU A 9 17.90 68.23 68.22
CA LEU A 9 18.89 67.26 68.67
C LEU A 9 19.08 66.25 67.56
N SER A 10 20.33 66.03 67.07
CA SER A 10 20.67 65.07 66.08
C SER A 10 20.91 63.68 66.71
N PRO A 11 20.36 62.58 66.16
CA PRO A 11 20.59 61.23 66.68
C PRO A 11 21.93 60.62 66.19
N PRO A 12 22.49 59.61 66.90
CA PRO A 12 23.78 59.00 66.57
C PRO A 12 23.67 58.10 65.38
N ARG A 13 24.73 58.10 64.56
CA ARG A 13 24.85 57.18 63.37
C ARG A 13 25.30 55.80 63.83
N PHE A 14 24.49 54.77 63.54
CA PHE A 14 24.88 53.41 63.67
C PHE A 14 25.23 52.90 62.23
N SER A 15 26.48 52.48 62.00
CA SER A 15 26.94 51.84 60.73
C SER A 15 26.67 50.33 60.82
N THR A 16 25.76 49.85 60.03
CA THR A 16 25.53 48.40 59.83
C THR A 16 26.32 47.91 58.61
N PRO A 17 26.98 46.73 58.67
CA PRO A 17 27.65 46.17 57.50
C PRO A 17 26.62 45.62 56.51
N SER A 18 26.71 46.00 55.24
CA SER A 18 25.86 45.49 54.15
C SER A 18 26.27 44.05 53.78
N PRO A 19 25.33 43.07 53.70
CA PRO A 19 25.64 41.75 53.15
C PRO A 19 25.76 41.83 51.63
N SER A 20 26.88 41.39 51.09
CA SER A 20 27.08 41.24 49.61
C SER A 20 26.24 40.08 49.11
N LEU A 21 25.11 40.37 48.49
CA LEU A 21 24.29 39.38 47.77
C LEU A 21 24.91 39.17 46.37
N HIS A 22 25.69 38.10 46.21
CA HIS A 22 26.01 37.58 44.87
C HIS A 22 24.78 36.83 44.36
N PRO A 23 24.18 37.17 43.21
CA PRO A 23 23.07 36.42 42.68
C PRO A 23 23.61 35.04 42.21
N PRO A 24 22.89 33.93 42.47
CA PRO A 24 23.29 32.63 41.98
C PRO A 24 23.17 32.64 40.45
N ASN A 25 24.28 32.41 39.78
CA ASN A 25 24.36 32.33 38.32
C ASN A 25 23.75 31.00 37.87
N ARG A 26 22.40 30.88 37.95
CA ARG A 26 21.64 29.76 37.43
C ARG A 26 21.54 29.99 35.93
N ARG A 27 22.55 29.59 35.18
CA ARG A 27 22.42 29.35 33.73
C ARG A 27 21.50 28.13 33.61
N SER A 28 20.21 28.38 33.43
CA SER A 28 19.31 27.35 32.99
C SER A 28 19.83 26.92 31.59
N ARG A 29 20.37 25.71 31.48
CA ARG A 29 20.64 25.09 30.22
C ARG A 29 19.28 24.80 29.59
N PHE A 30 18.79 25.73 28.80
CA PHE A 30 17.73 25.42 27.87
C PHE A 30 18.40 24.50 26.83
N SER A 31 18.15 23.20 26.95
CA SER A 31 18.42 22.30 25.84
C SER A 31 17.55 22.77 24.66
N PRO A 32 18.10 23.00 23.50
CA PRO A 32 17.27 23.39 22.37
C PRO A 32 16.25 22.26 22.16
N VAL A 33 14.98 22.65 22.08
CA VAL A 33 13.93 21.70 21.66
C VAL A 33 14.33 21.27 20.25
N ARG A 34 14.70 20.01 20.08
CA ARG A 34 15.00 19.45 18.75
C ARG A 34 13.77 19.64 17.88
N ALA A 35 13.95 20.18 16.71
CA ALA A 35 12.91 20.23 15.72
C ALA A 35 12.51 18.78 15.40
N ALA A 36 11.24 18.53 15.26
CA ALA A 36 10.69 17.21 14.95
C ALA A 36 9.99 17.30 13.60
N LYS A 37 10.31 16.40 12.70
CA LYS A 37 9.68 16.33 11.39
C LYS A 37 8.55 15.30 11.42
N LEU A 38 7.42 15.65 10.83
CA LEU A 38 6.32 14.70 10.66
C LEU A 38 6.51 13.95 9.33
N GLU A 39 6.48 12.64 9.39
CA GLU A 39 6.57 11.79 8.21
C GLU A 39 5.36 10.88 8.10
N ALA A 40 4.83 10.73 6.89
CA ALA A 40 3.75 9.82 6.61
C ALA A 40 4.30 8.39 6.46
N VAL A 41 3.59 7.42 7.05
CA VAL A 41 3.93 5.99 6.95
C VAL A 41 2.65 5.18 6.73
N LEU A 42 2.78 3.96 6.21
CA LEU A 42 1.66 3.04 6.05
C LEU A 42 1.71 1.93 7.11
N SER A 43 0.58 1.71 7.77
CA SER A 43 0.30 0.47 8.47
C SER A 43 -0.42 -0.43 7.48
N ILE A 44 0.15 -1.58 7.12
CA ILE A 44 -0.33 -2.41 6.01
C ILE A 44 -0.76 -3.78 6.52
N GLY A 45 -1.95 -4.23 6.11
CA GLY A 45 -2.43 -5.58 6.29
C GLY A 45 -2.75 -6.19 4.93
N ALA A 46 -2.61 -7.50 4.78
CA ALA A 46 -2.85 -8.17 3.51
C ALA A 46 -3.45 -9.57 3.72
N HIS A 47 -4.24 -10.01 2.75
CA HIS A 47 -4.84 -11.33 2.78
C HIS A 47 -5.00 -11.85 1.35
N LEU A 48 -4.72 -13.16 1.15
CA LEU A 48 -4.87 -13.82 -0.14
C LEU A 48 -5.69 -15.11 0.06
N ILE A 49 -6.72 -15.28 -0.75
CA ILE A 49 -7.52 -16.52 -0.81
C ILE A 49 -7.41 -17.08 -2.22
N PRO A 50 -6.77 -18.23 -2.40
CA PRO A 50 -6.62 -18.81 -3.73
C PRO A 50 -7.95 -19.32 -4.29
N HIS A 51 -8.07 -19.30 -5.61
CA HIS A 51 -9.15 -19.97 -6.34
C HIS A 51 -9.22 -21.43 -5.88
N PRO A 52 -10.43 -22.03 -5.66
CA PRO A 52 -10.55 -23.38 -5.10
C PRO A 52 -9.77 -24.45 -5.85
N ARG A 53 -9.68 -24.34 -7.18
CA ARG A 53 -8.93 -25.32 -8.00
C ARG A 53 -7.42 -25.14 -7.91
N LYS A 54 -6.95 -23.94 -7.47
CA LYS A 54 -5.54 -23.58 -7.34
C LYS A 54 -5.09 -23.59 -5.88
N ALA A 55 -5.95 -24.00 -4.94
CA ALA A 55 -5.68 -23.93 -3.49
C ALA A 55 -4.45 -24.74 -3.08
N ALA A 56 -4.19 -25.87 -3.75
CA ALA A 56 -3.03 -26.72 -3.47
C ALA A 56 -1.70 -26.04 -3.82
N SER A 57 -1.68 -25.17 -4.84
CA SER A 57 -0.50 -24.39 -5.24
C SER A 57 -0.41 -23.03 -4.56
N GLY A 58 -1.42 -22.65 -3.77
CA GLY A 58 -1.49 -21.35 -3.11
C GLY A 58 -2.00 -20.21 -3.98
N GLY A 59 -2.58 -20.52 -5.14
CA GLY A 59 -3.05 -19.54 -6.11
C GLY A 59 -1.97 -19.10 -7.09
N GLU A 60 -2.32 -18.21 -7.98
CA GLU A 60 -1.43 -17.65 -9.01
C GLU A 60 -1.14 -16.16 -8.77
N ASP A 61 -1.93 -15.50 -7.91
CA ASP A 61 -1.65 -14.16 -7.42
C ASP A 61 -0.40 -14.14 -6.54
N ALA A 62 0.27 -12.99 -6.52
CA ALA A 62 1.36 -12.72 -5.59
C ALA A 62 1.31 -11.26 -5.13
N PHE A 63 1.79 -11.01 -3.93
CA PHE A 63 1.92 -9.65 -3.42
C PHE A 63 3.16 -9.52 -2.52
N PHE A 64 3.62 -8.29 -2.33
CA PHE A 64 4.50 -7.98 -1.23
C PHE A 64 4.04 -6.68 -0.56
N ALA A 65 4.41 -6.53 0.72
CA ALA A 65 4.14 -5.34 1.50
C ALA A 65 5.33 -5.06 2.42
N ASN A 66 5.73 -3.81 2.49
CA ASN A 66 6.85 -3.36 3.32
C ASN A 66 6.47 -1.99 3.92
N SER A 67 6.43 -1.89 5.23
CA SER A 67 6.10 -0.65 5.95
C SER A 67 7.32 0.27 6.15
N ASP A 68 8.54 -0.21 5.87
CA ASP A 68 9.75 0.59 6.04
C ASP A 68 9.80 1.72 4.99
N ALA A 69 10.52 2.78 5.31
CA ALA A 69 10.75 3.92 4.42
C ALA A 69 9.44 4.55 3.88
N GLY A 70 8.39 4.60 4.72
CA GLY A 70 7.10 5.18 4.38
C GLY A 70 6.03 4.16 4.06
N GLY A 71 6.39 3.12 3.38
CA GLY A 71 5.50 2.02 3.04
C GLY A 71 5.34 1.82 1.53
N VAL A 72 5.47 0.56 1.13
CA VAL A 72 5.32 0.13 -0.27
C VAL A 72 4.54 -1.17 -0.26
N PHE A 73 3.65 -1.31 -1.23
CA PHE A 73 3.02 -2.61 -1.49
C PHE A 73 2.85 -2.79 -3.00
N ALA A 74 2.76 -4.04 -3.41
CA ALA A 74 2.50 -4.40 -4.79
C ALA A 74 1.70 -5.69 -4.87
N ILE A 75 0.92 -5.82 -5.93
CA ILE A 75 0.12 -7.00 -6.25
C ILE A 75 0.43 -7.35 -7.72
N ALA A 76 0.57 -8.63 -8.01
CA ALA A 76 0.60 -9.17 -9.36
C ALA A 76 -0.43 -10.29 -9.43
N ASP A 77 -1.36 -10.16 -10.36
CA ASP A 77 -2.42 -11.14 -10.64
C ASP A 77 -2.09 -11.80 -11.98
N GLU A 78 -1.89 -13.11 -11.95
CA GLU A 78 -1.46 -13.85 -13.13
C GLU A 78 -2.63 -14.05 -14.11
N VAL A 79 -2.40 -13.69 -15.35
CA VAL A 79 -3.43 -13.80 -16.39
C VAL A 79 -3.32 -15.18 -17.07
N SER A 80 -4.00 -16.17 -16.47
CA SER A 80 -4.08 -17.51 -17.04
C SER A 80 -5.36 -17.72 -17.85
N GLY A 81 -5.23 -17.72 -19.14
CA GLY A 81 -6.15 -18.42 -20.01
C GLY A 81 -7.37 -17.72 -20.58
N HIS A 82 -7.57 -16.42 -20.38
CA HIS A 82 -8.67 -15.71 -21.05
C HIS A 82 -8.22 -14.96 -22.32
N SER A 83 -6.93 -14.74 -22.50
CA SER A 83 -6.46 -14.27 -23.80
C SER A 83 -6.43 -15.44 -24.79
N LEU A 84 -7.34 -15.46 -25.72
CA LEU A 84 -7.42 -16.44 -26.82
C LEU A 84 -6.10 -16.54 -27.62
N ILE A 85 -5.19 -15.62 -27.39
CA ILE A 85 -3.89 -15.55 -28.07
C ILE A 85 -2.82 -16.37 -27.32
N TYR A 86 -2.92 -16.48 -26.05
CA TYR A 86 -1.84 -17.07 -25.22
C TYR A 86 -2.18 -18.34 -24.45
N UNK A 87 -3.21 -18.49 -24.25
CA UNK A 87 -3.64 -19.55 -23.46
C UNK A 87 -3.29 -20.92 -23.92
N ASP A 88 -3.42 -21.07 -25.13
CA ASP A 88 -3.04 -22.39 -25.71
C ASP A 88 -1.52 -22.64 -25.61
N ARG A 89 -0.70 -21.59 -25.67
CA ARG A 89 0.75 -21.71 -25.67
C ARG A 89 1.34 -22.15 -24.33
N TRP A 90 0.78 -21.66 -23.22
CA TRP A 90 1.30 -21.96 -21.88
C TRP A 90 0.94 -23.39 -21.46
N ALA A 91 -0.30 -23.79 -21.71
CA ALA A 91 -0.77 -25.14 -21.40
C ALA A 91 0.05 -26.21 -22.12
N GLU A 92 0.46 -25.96 -23.37
CA GLU A 92 1.30 -26.87 -24.14
C GLU A 92 2.72 -27.02 -23.61
N LYS A 93 3.23 -25.97 -22.89
CA LYS A 93 4.60 -25.94 -22.37
C LYS A 93 4.72 -26.45 -20.94
N ASN A 94 3.61 -26.84 -20.31
CA ASN A 94 3.57 -27.25 -18.90
C ASN A 94 4.20 -26.20 -17.97
N VAL A 95 3.95 -24.92 -18.25
CA VAL A 95 4.45 -23.80 -17.46
C VAL A 95 3.58 -23.64 -16.21
N ASN A 96 4.22 -23.45 -15.05
CA ASN A 96 3.50 -23.10 -13.83
C ASN A 96 3.22 -21.59 -13.86
N PRO A 97 1.96 -21.16 -14.04
CA PRO A 97 1.66 -19.73 -14.21
C PRO A 97 1.97 -18.87 -12.97
N ALA A 98 1.90 -19.46 -11.78
CA ALA A 98 2.20 -18.75 -10.54
C ALA A 98 3.65 -18.26 -10.42
N LEU A 99 4.57 -18.81 -11.22
CA LEU A 99 6.00 -18.46 -11.08
C LEU A 99 6.29 -17.02 -11.50
N PHE A 100 5.62 -16.55 -12.55
CA PHE A 100 5.86 -15.19 -13.07
C PHE A 100 5.47 -14.12 -12.04
N SER A 101 4.24 -14.18 -11.54
CA SER A 101 3.74 -13.22 -10.54
C SER A 101 4.60 -13.24 -9.27
N ARG A 102 4.97 -14.43 -8.79
CA ARG A 102 5.80 -14.61 -7.58
C ARG A 102 7.21 -14.05 -7.78
N GLU A 103 7.83 -14.36 -8.92
CA GLU A 103 9.17 -13.85 -9.22
C GLU A 103 9.16 -12.33 -9.40
N LEU A 104 8.14 -11.79 -10.07
CA LEU A 104 7.98 -10.35 -10.25
C LEU A 104 7.86 -9.64 -8.88
N MET A 105 7.05 -10.17 -7.97
CA MET A 105 6.88 -9.59 -6.62
C MET A 105 8.16 -9.71 -5.79
N ARG A 106 8.85 -10.87 -5.85
CA ARG A 106 10.14 -11.04 -5.18
C ARG A 106 11.19 -10.05 -5.70
N ASN A 107 11.28 -9.88 -7.01
CA ASN A 107 12.20 -8.94 -7.63
C ASN A 107 11.85 -7.50 -7.24
N SER A 108 10.56 -7.16 -7.23
CA SER A 108 10.10 -5.85 -6.76
C SER A 108 10.57 -5.57 -5.33
N SER A 109 10.40 -6.55 -4.44
CA SER A 109 10.87 -6.43 -3.04
C SER A 109 12.40 -6.25 -2.97
N ASN A 110 13.16 -6.98 -3.78
CA ASN A 110 14.63 -6.92 -3.79
C ASN A 110 15.18 -5.56 -4.24
N PHE A 111 14.47 -4.89 -5.15
CA PHE A 111 14.92 -3.60 -5.69
C PHE A 111 14.44 -2.38 -4.89
N LEU A 112 13.73 -2.55 -3.78
CA LEU A 112 13.21 -1.42 -2.99
C LEU A 112 14.31 -0.46 -2.54
N ASN A 113 15.47 -0.98 -2.16
CA ASN A 113 16.58 -0.20 -1.64
C ASN A 113 17.57 0.24 -2.73
N ASP A 114 17.26 0.00 -4.00
CA ASP A 114 18.11 0.45 -5.11
C ASP A 114 17.95 1.96 -5.29
N GLU A 115 19.06 2.69 -5.20
CA GLU A 115 19.08 4.16 -5.33
C GLU A 115 18.43 4.67 -6.62
N ALA A 116 18.53 3.88 -7.71
CA ALA A 116 17.92 4.25 -8.99
C ALA A 116 16.38 4.18 -8.96
N VAL A 117 15.79 3.45 -8.03
CA VAL A 117 14.33 3.40 -7.87
C VAL A 117 13.80 4.71 -7.29
N SER A 118 14.47 5.26 -6.27
CA SER A 118 14.19 6.59 -5.71
C SER A 118 12.68 6.89 -5.51
N HIS A 119 11.94 5.95 -4.92
CA HIS A 119 10.49 6.06 -4.70
C HIS A 119 9.68 6.27 -5.99
N ASP A 120 10.12 5.68 -7.10
CA ASP A 120 9.39 5.70 -8.37
C ASP A 120 8.87 4.28 -8.67
N PRO A 121 7.55 4.03 -8.57
CA PRO A 121 7.00 2.70 -8.80
C PRO A 121 7.15 2.22 -10.25
N GLN A 122 7.21 3.13 -11.23
CA GLN A 122 7.43 2.77 -12.63
C GLN A 122 8.86 2.26 -12.84
N ILE A 123 9.86 2.89 -12.21
CA ILE A 123 11.25 2.43 -12.27
C ILE A 123 11.39 1.10 -11.52
N LEU A 124 10.70 0.95 -10.39
CA LEU A 124 10.68 -0.33 -9.66
C LEU A 124 10.12 -1.45 -10.54
N LEU A 125 8.99 -1.20 -11.21
CA LEU A 125 8.38 -2.16 -12.14
C LEU A 125 9.35 -2.51 -13.28
N MET A 126 10.01 -1.51 -13.86
CA MET A 126 10.99 -1.73 -14.94
C MET A 126 12.09 -2.69 -14.50
N LYS A 127 12.70 -2.43 -13.33
CA LYS A 127 13.80 -3.27 -12.82
C LYS A 127 13.33 -4.68 -12.46
N ALA A 128 12.19 -4.78 -11.78
CA ALA A 128 11.62 -6.07 -11.38
C ALA A 128 11.29 -6.93 -12.61
N HIS A 129 10.62 -6.35 -13.60
CA HIS A 129 10.25 -7.04 -14.84
C HIS A 129 11.51 -7.49 -15.60
N ALA A 130 12.51 -6.62 -15.74
CA ALA A 130 13.77 -6.96 -16.42
C ALA A 130 14.53 -8.10 -15.74
N ALA A 131 14.36 -8.29 -14.44
CA ALA A 131 14.99 -9.36 -13.65
C ALA A 131 14.14 -10.64 -13.58
N THR A 132 12.88 -10.58 -14.04
CA THR A 132 11.97 -11.73 -14.01
C THR A 132 12.25 -12.64 -15.21
N SER A 133 12.61 -13.88 -14.92
CA SER A 133 13.00 -14.88 -15.93
C SER A 133 11.94 -15.95 -16.17
N SER A 134 11.00 -16.10 -15.25
CA SER A 134 9.88 -17.05 -15.39
C SER A 134 9.02 -16.71 -16.60
N ILE A 135 8.51 -17.74 -17.26
CA ILE A 135 7.58 -17.57 -18.37
C ILE A 135 6.19 -17.32 -17.81
N GLY A 136 5.49 -16.32 -18.32
CA GLY A 136 4.15 -15.97 -17.90
C GLY A 136 3.80 -14.51 -18.16
N SER A 137 2.68 -14.09 -17.62
CA SER A 137 2.21 -12.71 -17.71
C SER A 137 1.34 -12.38 -16.48
N ALA A 138 1.29 -11.11 -16.12
CA ALA A 138 0.48 -10.67 -14.98
C ALA A 138 0.02 -9.23 -15.14
N THR A 139 -1.14 -8.93 -14.59
CA THR A 139 -1.48 -7.55 -14.28
C THR A 139 -0.70 -7.17 -13.03
N VAL A 140 -0.41 -5.89 -12.83
CA VAL A 140 0.43 -5.49 -11.70
C VAL A 140 0.10 -4.07 -11.23
N ILE A 141 0.10 -3.88 -9.92
CA ILE A 141 0.04 -2.55 -9.32
C ILE A 141 1.12 -2.43 -8.26
N ILE A 142 1.84 -1.31 -8.27
CA ILE A 142 2.84 -0.95 -7.26
C ILE A 142 2.46 0.41 -6.70
N ALA A 143 2.41 0.54 -5.39
CA ALA A 143 2.11 1.79 -4.70
C ALA A 143 3.19 2.09 -3.66
N MET A 144 3.76 3.29 -3.70
CA MET A 144 4.88 3.74 -2.86
C MET A 144 4.51 5.07 -2.19
N LEU A 145 4.51 5.11 -0.87
CA LEU A 145 4.23 6.34 -0.12
C LEU A 145 5.52 7.12 0.15
N GLU A 146 5.56 8.36 -0.29
CA GLU A 146 6.60 9.30 0.11
C GLU A 146 6.35 9.81 1.54
N LYS A 147 7.42 10.12 2.25
CA LYS A 147 7.37 10.71 3.60
C LYS A 147 6.55 11.99 3.68
N THR A 148 6.35 12.67 2.58
CA THR A 148 5.53 13.88 2.45
C THR A 148 4.03 13.61 2.44
N GLY A 149 3.62 12.33 2.30
CA GLY A 149 2.21 11.94 2.20
C GLY A 149 1.70 11.77 0.77
N THR A 150 2.57 11.81 -0.23
CA THR A 150 2.20 11.55 -1.62
C THR A 150 2.33 10.06 -1.92
N LEU A 151 1.24 9.39 -2.28
CA LEU A 151 1.26 8.02 -2.76
C LEU A 151 1.47 8.03 -4.27
N LYS A 152 2.56 7.44 -4.72
CA LYS A 152 2.86 7.24 -6.15
C LYS A 152 2.45 5.83 -6.56
N ILE A 153 1.86 5.70 -7.73
CA ILE A 153 1.27 4.45 -8.19
C ILE A 153 1.69 4.20 -9.64
N ALA A 154 2.05 2.96 -9.94
CA ALA A 154 2.20 2.47 -11.32
C ALA A 154 1.38 1.19 -11.45
N SER A 155 0.52 1.12 -12.47
CA SER A 155 -0.36 -0.02 -12.69
C SER A 155 -0.36 -0.43 -14.16
N VAL A 156 -0.37 -1.73 -14.43
CA VAL A 156 -0.61 -2.30 -15.76
C VAL A 156 -1.70 -3.34 -15.59
N GLY A 157 -2.84 -3.12 -16.23
CA GLY A 157 -3.98 -4.03 -16.18
C GLY A 157 -5.09 -3.57 -15.26
N ASP A 158 -5.73 -4.51 -14.59
CA ASP A 158 -6.98 -4.29 -13.84
C ASP A 158 -6.86 -4.53 -12.33
N CYS A 159 -5.68 -4.81 -11.82
CA CYS A 159 -5.46 -4.67 -10.38
C CYS A 159 -5.90 -3.28 -9.94
N GLY A 160 -6.75 -3.21 -8.93
CA GLY A 160 -7.40 -1.97 -8.52
C GLY A 160 -6.81 -1.33 -7.25
N LEU A 161 -7.09 -0.04 -7.11
CA LEU A 161 -6.77 0.69 -5.88
C LEU A 161 -7.81 1.78 -5.65
N LYS A 162 -8.29 1.88 -4.41
CA LYS A 162 -9.21 2.93 -3.97
C LYS A 162 -8.65 3.59 -2.71
N VAL A 163 -8.84 4.90 -2.58
CA VAL A 163 -8.53 5.65 -1.36
C VAL A 163 -9.85 6.05 -0.71
N ILE A 164 -9.99 5.72 0.56
CA ILE A 164 -11.18 6.01 1.38
C ILE A 164 -10.80 7.06 2.41
N ARG A 165 -11.54 8.15 2.42
CA ARG A 165 -11.39 9.25 3.37
C ARG A 165 -12.75 9.53 4.01
N LYS A 166 -12.82 9.46 5.34
CA LYS A 166 -14.07 9.74 6.10
C LYS A 166 -15.28 8.96 5.58
N GLY A 167 -15.07 7.69 5.25
CA GLY A 167 -16.14 6.81 4.81
C GLY A 167 -16.61 7.03 3.35
N GLN A 168 -15.81 7.69 2.54
CA GLN A 168 -16.12 7.91 1.12
C GLN A 168 -14.92 7.57 0.25
N VAL A 169 -15.17 6.95 -0.90
CA VAL A 169 -14.14 6.71 -1.91
C VAL A 169 -13.78 8.06 -2.56
N MET A 170 -12.55 8.50 -2.36
CA MET A 170 -12.04 9.79 -2.86
C MET A 170 -11.26 9.64 -4.15
N PHE A 171 -10.70 8.46 -4.39
CA PHE A 171 -9.86 8.19 -5.55
C PHE A 171 -9.99 6.72 -5.90
N SER A 172 -9.96 6.42 -7.17
CA SER A 172 -9.97 5.05 -7.70
C SER A 172 -9.16 5.00 -8.99
N ILE A 173 -8.39 3.93 -9.17
CA ILE A 173 -7.72 3.65 -10.44
C ILE A 173 -8.70 2.99 -11.40
N SER A 174 -8.69 3.41 -12.65
CA SER A 174 -9.45 2.76 -13.71
C SER A 174 -8.63 1.61 -14.30
N PRO A 175 -9.25 0.45 -14.54
CA PRO A 175 -8.54 -0.66 -15.16
C PRO A 175 -8.11 -0.32 -16.60
N GLN A 176 -7.00 -0.92 -17.03
CA GLN A 176 -6.52 -0.84 -18.40
C GLN A 176 -6.85 -2.17 -19.11
N GLU A 177 -7.71 -2.10 -20.11
CA GLU A 177 -8.17 -3.25 -20.87
C GLU A 177 -8.11 -3.00 -22.37
N HIS A 178 -7.86 -4.04 -23.15
CA HIS A 178 -8.03 -4.02 -24.61
C HIS A 178 -9.52 -4.04 -24.96
N TYR A 179 -10.27 -4.86 -24.22
CA TYR A 179 -11.74 -4.98 -24.27
C TYR A 179 -12.18 -5.62 -22.95
N PHE A 180 -13.46 -5.69 -22.69
CA PHE A 180 -14.01 -6.20 -21.43
C PHE A 180 -13.39 -7.57 -21.07
N ASP A 181 -12.90 -7.71 -19.85
CA ASP A 181 -12.30 -8.93 -19.30
C ASP A 181 -11.01 -9.37 -20.05
N CYS A 182 -10.30 -8.40 -20.63
CA CYS A 182 -9.01 -8.63 -21.28
C CYS A 182 -8.02 -7.52 -20.88
N PRO A 183 -7.41 -7.65 -19.71
CA PRO A 183 -6.54 -6.59 -19.19
C PRO A 183 -5.20 -6.47 -19.93
N TYR A 184 -4.60 -5.29 -19.84
CA TYR A 184 -3.18 -5.12 -20.13
C TYR A 184 -2.37 -6.00 -19.18
N GLN A 185 -1.24 -6.51 -19.62
CA GLN A 185 -0.43 -7.42 -18.80
C GLN A 185 1.06 -7.30 -19.14
N ILE A 186 1.87 -7.25 -18.11
CA ILE A 186 3.33 -7.40 -18.24
C ILE A 186 3.61 -8.86 -18.56
N SER A 187 4.50 -9.12 -19.54
CA SER A 187 4.74 -10.47 -20.02
C SER A 187 6.24 -10.76 -20.20
N SER A 188 6.60 -12.02 -20.05
CA SER A 188 7.93 -12.52 -20.43
C SER A 188 8.17 -12.48 -21.95
N GLU A 189 7.10 -12.32 -22.74
CA GLU A 189 7.20 -12.22 -24.19
C GLU A 189 7.29 -10.76 -24.64
N ALA A 190 8.00 -10.53 -25.74
CA ALA A 190 8.26 -9.19 -26.27
C ALA A 190 6.99 -8.46 -26.75
N GLU A 191 5.91 -9.20 -26.96
CA GLU A 191 4.64 -8.66 -27.47
C GLU A 191 3.70 -8.15 -26.39
N GLY A 192 4.02 -8.36 -25.10
CA GLY A 192 3.24 -7.86 -23.95
C GLY A 192 3.48 -6.37 -23.68
N GLN A 193 2.68 -5.82 -22.77
CA GLN A 193 2.91 -4.47 -22.28
C GLN A 193 4.22 -4.41 -21.48
N THR A 194 4.75 -3.21 -21.35
CA THR A 194 5.97 -2.92 -20.62
C THR A 194 5.70 -1.89 -19.53
N TYR A 195 6.69 -1.61 -18.71
CA TYR A 195 6.60 -0.53 -17.72
C TYR A 195 6.22 0.83 -18.32
N LYS A 196 6.46 1.05 -19.63
CA LYS A 196 6.10 2.29 -20.33
C LYS A 196 4.60 2.43 -20.56
N ASP A 197 3.90 1.31 -20.57
CA ASP A 197 2.45 1.28 -20.76
C ASP A 197 1.71 1.45 -19.43
N ALA A 198 2.45 1.50 -18.32
CA ALA A 198 1.86 1.66 -17.00
C ALA A 198 1.11 2.98 -16.87
N LEU A 199 -0.07 2.93 -16.31
CA LEU A 199 -0.77 4.09 -15.80
C LEU A 199 0.01 4.58 -14.57
N VAL A 200 0.58 5.76 -14.66
CA VAL A 200 1.35 6.38 -13.57
C VAL A 200 0.57 7.57 -13.03
N CYS A 201 0.33 7.57 -11.73
CA CYS A 201 -0.39 8.68 -11.10
C CYS A 201 0.06 8.85 -9.65
N SER A 202 -0.42 9.92 -9.02
CA SER A 202 -0.14 10.17 -7.60
C SER A 202 -1.35 10.78 -6.93
N VAL A 203 -1.47 10.55 -5.63
CA VAL A 203 -2.55 11.09 -4.81
C VAL A 203 -1.99 11.55 -3.46
N ASN A 204 -2.39 12.74 -3.03
CA ASN A 204 -2.00 13.29 -1.74
C ASN A 204 -2.89 12.72 -0.63
N LEU A 205 -2.28 11.99 0.27
CA LEU A 205 -2.95 11.35 1.39
C LEU A 205 -2.85 12.19 2.65
N MET A 206 -3.78 11.93 3.55
CA MET A 206 -3.84 12.54 4.90
C MET A 206 -3.85 11.45 5.94
N GLU A 207 -3.44 11.78 7.15
CA GLU A 207 -3.53 10.88 8.29
C GLU A 207 -4.97 10.34 8.43
N GLY A 208 -5.08 9.03 8.56
CA GLY A 208 -6.35 8.33 8.68
C GLY A 208 -6.97 7.89 7.37
N ASP A 209 -6.42 8.29 6.21
CA ASP A 209 -6.86 7.74 4.92
C ASP A 209 -6.60 6.23 4.89
N ILE A 210 -7.52 5.49 4.28
CA ILE A 210 -7.37 4.06 4.06
C ILE A 210 -7.23 3.80 2.56
N ILE A 211 -6.23 3.03 2.20
CA ILE A 211 -6.02 2.53 0.85
C ILE A 211 -6.51 1.08 0.82
N VAL A 212 -7.33 0.74 -0.16
CA VAL A 212 -7.71 -0.65 -0.44
C VAL A 212 -7.24 -0.97 -1.85
N SER A 213 -6.39 -1.96 -1.98
CA SER A 213 -5.89 -2.45 -3.28
C SER A 213 -6.14 -3.94 -3.38
N GLY A 214 -6.33 -4.45 -4.58
CA GLY A 214 -6.57 -5.87 -4.79
C GLY A 214 -6.51 -6.28 -6.26
N SER A 215 -6.50 -7.59 -6.48
CA SER A 215 -6.70 -8.19 -7.79
C SER A 215 -8.16 -8.01 -8.23
N ASP A 216 -8.47 -8.40 -9.47
CA ASP A 216 -9.83 -8.36 -9.98
C ASP A 216 -10.78 -9.24 -9.14
N GLY A 217 -10.28 -10.36 -8.57
CA GLY A 217 -11.05 -11.20 -7.67
C GLY A 217 -11.69 -10.46 -6.49
N LEU A 218 -11.10 -9.32 -6.06
CA LEU A 218 -11.75 -8.45 -5.08
C LEU A 218 -12.81 -7.58 -5.74
N PHE A 219 -12.43 -6.76 -6.72
CA PHE A 219 -13.29 -5.69 -7.24
C PHE A 219 -14.43 -6.18 -8.12
N ASP A 220 -14.28 -7.34 -8.73
CA ASP A 220 -15.34 -8.03 -9.49
C ASP A 220 -16.46 -8.56 -8.58
N ASN A 221 -16.18 -8.70 -7.29
CA ASN A 221 -17.09 -9.37 -6.36
C ASN A 221 -17.61 -8.49 -5.21
N ILE A 222 -17.05 -7.27 -4.99
CA ILE A 222 -17.47 -6.40 -3.88
C ILE A 222 -17.78 -4.98 -4.37
N PHE A 223 -18.90 -4.45 -3.92
CA PHE A 223 -19.28 -3.05 -4.19
C PHE A 223 -18.56 -2.07 -3.26
N ASP A 224 -18.39 -0.84 -3.72
CA ASP A 224 -17.74 0.23 -2.94
C ASP A 224 -18.39 0.43 -1.56
N GLN A 225 -19.72 0.33 -1.47
CA GLN A 225 -20.43 0.48 -0.20
C GLN A 225 -20.06 -0.63 0.80
N GLU A 226 -19.85 -1.85 0.31
CA GLU A 226 -19.45 -2.98 1.16
C GLU A 226 -18.00 -2.79 1.63
N ILE A 227 -17.11 -2.32 0.73
CA ILE A 227 -15.72 -2.00 1.09
C ILE A 227 -15.71 -0.96 2.22
N VAL A 228 -16.43 0.15 2.05
CA VAL A 228 -16.50 1.23 3.04
C VAL A 228 -17.06 0.73 4.38
N SER A 229 -18.11 -0.11 4.34
CA SER A 229 -18.70 -0.68 5.56
C SER A 229 -17.69 -1.52 6.34
N ILE A 230 -17.04 -2.47 5.65
CA ILE A 230 -16.02 -3.35 6.27
C ILE A 230 -14.88 -2.53 6.87
N ILE A 231 -14.36 -1.55 6.11
CA ILE A 231 -13.28 -0.69 6.60
C ILE A 231 -13.69 0.05 7.88
N SER A 232 -14.93 0.54 7.95
CA SER A 232 -15.40 1.30 9.10
C SER A 232 -15.64 0.44 10.35
N GLU A 233 -15.88 -0.85 10.17
CA GLU A 233 -16.20 -1.80 11.25
C GLU A 233 -14.99 -2.58 11.73
N SER A 234 -13.90 -2.62 10.94
CA SER A 234 -12.72 -3.43 11.23
C SER A 234 -11.81 -2.76 12.26
N PRO A 235 -11.31 -3.52 13.25
CA PRO A 235 -10.44 -2.95 14.28
C PRO A 235 -8.99 -2.71 13.81
N SER A 236 -8.59 -3.33 12.70
CA SER A 236 -7.22 -3.20 12.17
C SER A 236 -7.22 -3.41 10.66
N VAL A 237 -6.14 -3.00 10.02
CA VAL A 237 -5.95 -3.21 8.57
C VAL A 237 -5.88 -4.70 8.20
N ASP A 238 -5.33 -5.53 9.09
CA ASP A 238 -5.26 -6.99 8.87
C ASP A 238 -6.65 -7.62 8.88
N GLU A 239 -7.46 -7.26 9.88
CA GLU A 239 -8.83 -7.76 9.97
C GLU A 239 -9.69 -7.25 8.80
N ALA A 240 -9.46 -6.00 8.37
CA ALA A 240 -10.14 -5.43 7.20
C ALA A 240 -9.78 -6.19 5.92
N ALA A 241 -8.48 -6.43 5.68
CA ALA A 241 -8.03 -7.16 4.49
C ALA A 241 -8.63 -8.57 4.45
N LYS A 242 -8.62 -9.25 5.59
CA LYS A 242 -9.21 -10.59 5.73
C LYS A 242 -10.72 -10.57 5.48
N ALA A 243 -11.45 -9.65 6.11
CA ALA A 243 -12.91 -9.56 5.98
C ALA A 243 -13.33 -9.24 4.53
N LEU A 244 -12.59 -8.36 3.86
CA LEU A 244 -12.82 -8.05 2.45
C LEU A 244 -12.62 -9.29 1.57
N ALA A 245 -11.51 -10.01 1.77
CA ALA A 245 -11.22 -11.23 1.00
C ALA A 245 -12.28 -12.31 1.23
N GLU A 246 -12.71 -12.50 2.48
CA GLU A 246 -13.75 -13.48 2.83
C GLU A 246 -15.12 -13.11 2.22
N LEU A 247 -15.49 -11.83 2.21
CA LEU A 247 -16.73 -11.39 1.58
C LEU A 247 -16.66 -11.54 0.06
N ALA A 248 -15.54 -11.16 -0.58
CA ALA A 248 -15.31 -11.38 -2.01
C ALA A 248 -15.44 -12.87 -2.34
N ARG A 249 -14.82 -13.72 -1.53
CA ARG A 249 -14.89 -15.18 -1.69
C ARG A 249 -16.32 -15.71 -1.60
N LYS A 250 -17.10 -15.19 -0.65
CA LYS A 250 -18.53 -15.55 -0.50
C LYS A 250 -19.32 -15.15 -1.74
N HIS A 251 -19.14 -13.94 -2.23
CA HIS A 251 -19.84 -13.44 -3.41
C HIS A 251 -19.40 -14.18 -4.68
N SER A 252 -18.09 -14.50 -4.82
CA SER A 252 -17.55 -15.12 -6.02
C SER A 252 -18.17 -16.48 -6.34
N VAL A 253 -18.61 -17.22 -5.32
CA VAL A 253 -19.23 -18.55 -5.50
C VAL A 253 -20.76 -18.49 -5.56
N ASP A 254 -21.38 -17.34 -5.29
CA ASP A 254 -22.84 -17.21 -5.32
C ASP A 254 -23.33 -16.93 -6.74
N VAL A 255 -23.87 -17.95 -7.36
CA VAL A 255 -24.43 -17.88 -8.73
C VAL A 255 -25.65 -16.98 -8.86
N ARG A 256 -26.21 -16.50 -7.74
CA ARG A 256 -27.36 -15.60 -7.73
C ARG A 256 -27.01 -14.17 -7.34
N PHE A 257 -25.78 -13.93 -6.95
CA PHE A 257 -25.32 -12.59 -6.57
C PHE A 257 -25.18 -11.73 -7.84
N ASP A 258 -25.73 -10.55 -7.85
CA ASP A 258 -25.59 -9.61 -8.96
C ASP A 258 -24.33 -8.77 -8.73
N SER A 259 -23.18 -9.34 -9.05
CA SER A 259 -21.85 -8.80 -8.74
C SER A 259 -21.48 -7.59 -9.60
N PRO A 260 -20.51 -6.77 -9.17
CA PRO A 260 -19.95 -5.72 -10.03
C PRO A 260 -19.57 -6.26 -11.41
N TYR A 261 -18.88 -7.41 -11.48
CA TYR A 261 -18.51 -8.07 -12.75
C TYR A 261 -19.73 -8.33 -13.63
N SER A 262 -20.76 -8.99 -13.10
CA SER A 262 -21.94 -9.35 -13.88
C SER A 262 -22.70 -8.11 -14.37
N MET A 263 -22.71 -7.04 -13.55
CA MET A 263 -23.32 -5.77 -13.93
C MET A 263 -22.55 -5.09 -15.05
N GLU A 264 -21.23 -5.06 -14.94
CA GLU A 264 -20.37 -4.48 -15.98
C GLU A 264 -20.46 -5.27 -17.29
N ALA A 265 -20.37 -6.62 -17.22
CA ALA A 265 -20.53 -7.48 -18.38
C ALA A 265 -21.80 -7.14 -19.17
N ARG A 266 -22.94 -7.02 -18.46
CA ARG A 266 -24.21 -6.64 -19.08
C ARG A 266 -24.18 -5.25 -19.70
N SER A 267 -23.55 -4.30 -19.01
CA SER A 267 -23.46 -2.91 -19.52
C SER A 267 -22.63 -2.83 -20.81
N ARG A 268 -21.66 -3.72 -20.93
CA ARG A 268 -20.78 -3.83 -22.12
C ARG A 268 -21.38 -4.73 -23.21
N GLY A 269 -22.58 -5.28 -23.01
CA GLY A 269 -23.28 -6.10 -24.01
C GLY A 269 -23.05 -7.62 -23.87
N PHE A 270 -22.26 -8.04 -22.90
CA PHE A 270 -22.00 -9.46 -22.61
C PHE A 270 -23.08 -10.01 -21.68
N ASP A 271 -24.28 -10.26 -22.22
CA ASP A 271 -25.43 -10.75 -21.45
C ASP A 271 -25.94 -12.05 -22.08
N VAL A 272 -26.90 -12.67 -21.41
CA VAL A 272 -27.55 -13.88 -21.93
C VAL A 272 -28.21 -13.62 -23.29
N PRO A 273 -28.35 -14.64 -24.15
CA PRO A 273 -29.02 -14.49 -25.44
C PRO A 273 -30.44 -13.90 -25.30
N TRP A 274 -30.89 -13.18 -26.33
CA TRP A 274 -32.16 -12.43 -26.33
C TRP A 274 -33.39 -13.28 -25.95
N TRP A 275 -33.39 -14.56 -26.32
CA TRP A 275 -34.53 -15.44 -26.00
C TRP A 275 -34.57 -15.78 -24.48
N LYS A 276 -33.41 -15.85 -23.80
CA LYS A 276 -33.37 -15.98 -22.33
C LYS A 276 -33.83 -14.69 -21.66
N LYS A 277 -33.50 -13.53 -22.24
CA LYS A 277 -33.98 -12.22 -21.73
C LYS A 277 -35.51 -12.14 -21.77
N LEU A 278 -36.15 -12.66 -22.83
CA LEU A 278 -37.61 -12.74 -22.94
C LEU A 278 -38.25 -13.56 -21.81
N LEU A 279 -37.50 -14.53 -21.27
CA LEU A 279 -37.93 -15.35 -20.14
C LEU A 279 -37.48 -14.78 -18.79
N GLY A 280 -37.02 -13.52 -18.75
CA GLY A 280 -36.57 -12.85 -17.54
C GLY A 280 -35.13 -13.20 -17.14
N GLY A 281 -34.38 -13.91 -17.98
CA GLY A 281 -32.99 -14.24 -17.70
C GLY A 281 -32.05 -13.06 -17.88
N LYS A 282 -31.04 -12.96 -17.00
CA LYS A 282 -29.94 -12.01 -17.12
C LYS A 282 -28.64 -12.69 -16.65
N LEU A 283 -27.51 -12.21 -17.10
CA LEU A 283 -26.22 -12.68 -16.60
C LEU A 283 -26.06 -12.22 -15.15
N ILE A 284 -25.96 -13.14 -14.23
CA ILE A 284 -25.72 -12.89 -12.81
C ILE A 284 -24.73 -13.93 -12.29
N GLY A 285 -24.17 -13.68 -11.13
CA GLY A 285 -23.21 -14.54 -10.44
C GLY A 285 -21.95 -13.77 -10.09
N GLY A 286 -21.24 -14.24 -9.11
CA GLY A 286 -19.88 -13.77 -8.83
C GLY A 286 -18.89 -14.36 -9.83
N LYS A 287 -17.69 -13.78 -9.87
CA LYS A 287 -16.56 -14.28 -10.67
C LYS A 287 -15.56 -14.99 -9.76
N MET A 288 -15.39 -16.30 -9.93
CA MET A 288 -14.44 -17.07 -9.13
C MET A 288 -13.02 -16.83 -9.62
N ASP A 289 -12.16 -16.33 -8.73
CA ASP A 289 -10.74 -16.14 -9.01
C ASP A 289 -9.90 -16.22 -7.75
N ASP A 290 -8.59 -16.08 -7.88
CA ASP A 290 -7.72 -15.73 -6.77
C ASP A 290 -8.14 -14.35 -6.23
N ILE A 291 -8.07 -14.15 -4.93
CA ILE A 291 -8.50 -12.90 -4.30
C ILE A 291 -7.35 -12.38 -3.45
N THR A 292 -6.68 -11.36 -3.92
CA THR A 292 -5.63 -10.67 -3.17
C THR A 292 -6.14 -9.32 -2.71
N VAL A 293 -5.96 -9.02 -1.42
CA VAL A 293 -6.38 -7.76 -0.81
C VAL A 293 -5.23 -7.19 0.01
N VAL A 294 -4.94 -5.93 -0.21
CA VAL A 294 -4.05 -5.12 0.64
C VAL A 294 -4.87 -3.94 1.18
N VAL A 295 -4.86 -3.78 2.50
CA VAL A 295 -5.44 -2.60 3.17
C VAL A 295 -4.31 -1.86 3.87
N ALA A 296 -4.18 -0.57 3.62
CA ALA A 296 -3.16 0.24 4.25
C ALA A 296 -3.76 1.51 4.84
N GLN A 297 -3.34 1.85 6.06
CA GLN A 297 -3.77 3.08 6.74
C GLN A 297 -2.61 4.06 6.84
N VAL A 298 -2.87 5.30 6.46
CA VAL A 298 -1.90 6.39 6.60
C VAL A 298 -1.81 6.82 8.06
N LYS A 299 -0.59 6.79 8.60
CA LYS A 299 -0.27 7.29 9.94
C LYS A 299 0.80 8.37 9.84
N THR A 300 0.86 9.24 10.83
CA THR A 300 1.90 10.26 10.94
C THR A 300 2.82 9.89 12.11
N VAL A 301 4.11 9.83 11.85
CA VAL A 301 5.12 9.59 12.89
C VAL A 301 5.99 10.82 13.06
N VAL A 302 6.44 11.04 14.31
CA VAL A 302 7.34 12.14 14.67
C VAL A 302 8.77 11.61 14.61
N VAL A 303 9.57 12.11 13.68
CA VAL A 303 10.97 11.71 13.52
C VAL A 303 11.85 12.87 13.99
N PRO A 304 12.82 12.64 14.90
CA PRO A 304 13.79 13.66 15.26
C PRO A 304 14.62 14.07 14.05
N GLU A 305 14.85 15.37 13.86
CA GLU A 305 15.80 15.80 12.83
C GLU A 305 17.23 15.43 13.29
N ASP A 306 17.86 14.53 12.56
CA ASP A 306 19.28 14.22 12.76
C ASP A 306 20.12 15.42 12.31
N GLU A 307 21.02 15.88 13.17
CA GLU A 307 22.03 16.83 12.76
C GLU A 307 22.89 16.19 11.67
N VAL A 308 22.96 16.82 10.52
CA VAL A 308 23.89 16.44 9.48
C VAL A 308 25.31 16.72 10.01
N GLN A 309 25.87 15.75 10.73
CA GLN A 309 27.28 15.81 11.06
C GLN A 309 28.07 15.39 9.82
N GLY A 310 28.66 16.37 9.17
CA GLY A 310 29.71 16.10 8.21
C GLY A 310 30.96 15.63 8.97
N GLY A 311 31.46 14.49 8.64
CA GLY A 311 32.77 14.06 9.13
C GLY A 311 32.87 12.56 9.45
N ASP A 312 33.53 11.87 8.57
CA ASP A 312 34.41 10.69 8.74
C ASP A 312 33.99 9.49 9.56
N THR A 313 33.74 8.43 8.81
CA THR A 313 34.01 7.01 9.05
C THR A 313 34.36 6.52 10.46
N GLU A 314 33.50 5.69 11.02
CA GLU A 314 33.91 4.47 11.71
C GLU A 314 32.80 3.40 11.59
N GLU A 315 33.20 2.24 11.08
CA GLU A 315 32.33 1.07 10.98
C GLU A 315 31.89 0.59 12.37
N GLN A 316 30.58 0.72 12.65
CA GLN A 316 30.00 -0.10 13.72
C GLN A 316 28.95 -1.01 13.08
N LYS A 317 29.28 -2.30 13.06
CA LYS A 317 28.34 -3.36 12.73
C LYS A 317 27.27 -3.44 13.80
N GLY A 318 26.17 -2.74 13.58
CA GLY A 318 24.94 -2.91 14.35
C GLY A 318 24.05 -3.95 13.67
N ASN A 319 23.78 -5.02 14.38
CA ASN A 319 22.87 -6.07 13.95
C ASN A 319 21.44 -5.60 14.21
N GLU A 320 20.88 -4.80 13.28
CA GLU A 320 19.45 -4.51 13.30
C GLU A 320 18.73 -5.49 12.35
N GLN A 321 18.01 -6.41 12.93
CA GLN A 321 17.05 -7.22 12.21
C GLN A 321 15.89 -6.30 11.76
N GLY A 322 15.99 -5.77 10.56
CA GLY A 322 14.88 -5.07 9.92
C GLY A 322 13.68 -6.00 9.80
N ALA A 323 12.49 -5.47 10.06
CA ALA A 323 11.26 -6.22 9.85
C ALA A 323 11.21 -6.68 8.39
N ALA A 324 11.20 -7.99 8.19
CA ALA A 324 11.22 -8.57 6.85
C ALA A 324 9.96 -8.18 6.07
N ALA A 325 10.14 -7.81 4.82
CA ALA A 325 9.04 -7.66 3.88
C ALA A 325 8.25 -8.98 3.85
N VAL A 326 6.96 -8.89 4.15
CA VAL A 326 6.10 -10.09 4.10
C VAL A 326 5.78 -10.36 2.63
N VAL A 327 6.53 -11.28 2.05
CA VAL A 327 6.16 -11.86 0.76
C VAL A 327 5.33 -13.10 1.11
N ALA A 328 4.02 -12.99 1.00
CA ALA A 328 3.16 -14.11 1.34
C ALA A 328 2.89 -14.95 0.08
N TYR A 329 3.71 -15.95 -0.08
CA TYR A 329 3.35 -17.18 -0.78
C TYR A 329 3.91 -18.33 0.06
N LYS A 330 3.11 -19.37 0.26
CA LYS A 330 3.62 -20.61 0.86
C LYS A 330 4.39 -21.36 -0.21
N MET A 331 5.71 -21.29 -0.17
CA MET A 331 6.53 -22.27 -0.87
C MET A 331 6.50 -23.56 -0.03
N ASN A 332 6.05 -24.64 -0.62
CA ASN A 332 6.38 -25.95 -0.10
C ASN A 332 7.87 -26.19 -0.42
N ASP A 333 8.66 -26.49 0.62
CA ASP A 333 10.11 -26.65 0.52
C ASP A 333 10.57 -27.83 -0.37
N GLU A 334 9.67 -28.48 -1.09
CA GLU A 334 9.97 -29.68 -1.88
C GLU A 334 10.21 -29.44 -3.39
N GLU A 335 10.11 -28.19 -3.90
CA GLU A 335 10.29 -27.93 -5.34
C GLU A 335 11.67 -27.34 -5.72
N VAL A 336 12.65 -27.41 -4.82
CA VAL A 336 14.04 -27.06 -5.12
C VAL A 336 14.92 -28.30 -5.02
N ALA A 337 14.82 -29.19 -6.01
CA ALA A 337 15.77 -30.28 -6.23
C ALA A 337 15.90 -30.56 -7.72
#